data_724f8f0ef7f558c831fd3f26c7314ee6
#
_entry.id   724f8f0ef7f558c831fd3f26c7314ee6
#
_cell.length_a   1.000
_cell.length_b   1.000
_cell.length_c   1.000
_cell.angle_alpha   90.00
_cell.angle_beta   90.00
_cell.angle_gamma   90.00
#
_symmetry.space_group_name_H-M   'P 1'
#
loop_
_entity.id
_entity.type
_entity.pdbx_description
1 polymer ?
#
loop_
_entity_poly.entity_id
_entity_poly.type
_entity_poly.pdbx_seq_one_letter_code
_entity_poly.pdbx_strand_id
1 'polypeptide(L)'
;MSDWKIKRQVLRAASFAMVLFGLLAVYIIYLSTWEADDLAKNPLNMRRAAARADIQRGSILAADGQILAETRQDGSRVYPFGTTMVAVTGYNGENIGSAGIEGHANQALLGLTADMSRLGPLSQLLQSERGNDVKLTIEPAAQKAAAAALGERRGAVVALDARTGAVLAMVSSPSYDPNDIESNWKALSGQEDSPLLNRAVQGLYPPGSTIKAMIADAALTDGVTNTSEVFDCDGVLDVGGGHTIRESHGEVHGRVDLRQAVTESCNITFGTLGMRMGDEKLKKAFSRFGFDREIGDEILMTKSHFPDFGTLSKGDQAQTAIGQSAQIGRAHV
;
A
#
# COMPACT_ATOMS: atom_id res chain seq x y z
N MET A 1 30.30 6.86 63.24
CA MET A 1 29.66 5.72 62.51
C MET A 1 28.66 6.12 61.42
N SER A 2 28.28 7.38 61.28
CA SER A 2 27.29 7.85 60.27
C SER A 2 27.89 8.10 58.88
N ASP A 3 29.10 8.62 58.78
CA ASP A 3 29.74 9.01 57.52
C ASP A 3 29.98 7.83 56.54
N TRP A 4 30.28 6.65 57.04
CA TRP A 4 30.55 5.48 56.22
C TRP A 4 29.28 4.93 55.59
N LYS A 5 28.13 5.02 56.26
CA LYS A 5 26.83 4.55 55.74
C LYS A 5 26.34 5.51 54.64
N ILE A 6 26.54 6.82 54.78
CA ILE A 6 26.17 7.86 53.81
C ILE A 6 27.01 7.68 52.53
N LYS A 7 28.34 7.51 52.66
CA LYS A 7 29.24 7.28 51.50
C LYS A 7 28.82 6.02 50.73
N ARG A 8 28.42 4.95 51.40
CA ARG A 8 27.99 3.70 50.74
C ARG A 8 26.64 3.83 50.03
N GLN A 9 25.72 4.65 50.55
CA GLN A 9 24.44 4.95 49.91
C GLN A 9 24.66 5.84 48.68
N VAL A 10 25.52 6.87 48.75
CA VAL A 10 25.88 7.71 47.63
C VAL A 10 26.57 6.92 46.53
N LEU A 11 27.50 6.02 46.87
CA LEU A 11 28.13 5.14 45.87
C LEU A 11 27.11 4.22 45.17
N ARG A 12 26.16 3.64 45.90
CA ARG A 12 25.10 2.80 45.32
C ARG A 12 24.20 3.61 44.39
N ALA A 13 23.81 4.83 44.77
CA ALA A 13 23.02 5.71 43.94
C ALA A 13 23.79 6.13 42.67
N ALA A 14 25.07 6.45 42.79
CA ALA A 14 25.93 6.79 41.66
C ALA A 14 26.14 5.59 40.71
N SER A 15 26.34 4.37 41.25
CA SER A 15 26.45 3.18 40.43
C SER A 15 25.13 2.85 39.70
N PHE A 16 24.00 3.02 40.38
CA PHE A 16 22.69 2.83 39.75
C PHE A 16 22.47 3.87 38.61
N ALA A 17 22.80 5.14 38.83
CA ALA A 17 22.73 6.17 37.81
C ALA A 17 23.65 5.86 36.62
N MET A 18 24.88 5.40 36.84
CA MET A 18 25.80 5.01 35.77
C MET A 18 25.26 3.84 34.96
N VAL A 19 24.63 2.85 35.58
CA VAL A 19 23.98 1.75 34.86
C VAL A 19 22.82 2.26 33.99
N LEU A 20 21.98 3.15 34.52
CA LEU A 20 20.88 3.77 33.74
C LEU A 20 21.41 4.58 32.56
N PHE A 21 22.44 5.39 32.73
CA PHE A 21 23.06 6.12 31.64
C PHE A 21 23.71 5.19 30.62
N GLY A 22 24.32 4.09 31.05
CA GLY A 22 24.86 3.06 30.16
C GLY A 22 23.77 2.40 29.31
N LEU A 23 22.65 2.02 29.92
CA LEU A 23 21.49 1.47 29.21
C LEU A 23 20.88 2.49 28.23
N LEU A 24 20.77 3.75 28.61
CA LEU A 24 20.29 4.81 27.75
C LEU A 24 21.23 5.02 26.54
N ALA A 25 22.54 5.02 26.77
CA ALA A 25 23.52 5.14 25.70
C ALA A 25 23.42 3.96 24.69
N VAL A 26 23.33 2.74 25.21
CA VAL A 26 23.12 1.53 24.36
C VAL A 26 21.81 1.63 23.59
N TYR A 27 20.73 2.08 24.22
CA TYR A 27 19.45 2.27 23.54
C TYR A 27 19.49 3.35 22.46
N ILE A 28 20.18 4.46 22.73
CA ILE A 28 20.39 5.51 21.71
C ILE A 28 21.22 5.00 20.54
N ILE A 29 22.26 4.20 20.79
CA ILE A 29 23.07 3.56 19.74
C ILE A 29 22.19 2.60 18.93
N TYR A 30 21.37 1.79 19.57
CA TYR A 30 20.42 0.91 18.90
C TYR A 30 19.49 1.67 17.98
N LEU A 31 18.84 2.72 18.48
CA LEU A 31 17.93 3.58 17.68
C LEU A 31 18.67 4.26 16.51
N SER A 32 19.92 4.66 16.71
CA SER A 32 20.69 5.38 15.68
C SER A 32 21.34 4.47 14.63
N THR A 33 21.43 3.15 14.87
CA THR A 33 22.09 2.22 13.95
C THR A 33 21.14 1.24 13.30
N TRP A 34 20.15 0.71 14.03
CA TRP A 34 19.22 -0.31 13.53
C TRP A 34 17.85 0.24 13.16
N GLU A 35 17.34 1.23 13.91
CA GLU A 35 16.03 1.85 13.68
C GLU A 35 16.12 3.20 12.91
N ALA A 36 17.34 3.67 12.63
CA ALA A 36 17.53 4.99 12.04
C ALA A 36 16.86 5.17 10.68
N ASP A 37 16.90 4.13 9.85
CA ASP A 37 16.31 4.15 8.51
C ASP A 37 14.78 4.15 8.56
N ASP A 38 14.18 3.37 9.46
CA ASP A 38 12.72 3.32 9.63
C ASP A 38 12.18 4.60 10.26
N LEU A 39 12.90 5.15 11.27
CA LEU A 39 12.57 6.46 11.84
C LEU A 39 12.76 7.61 10.84
N ALA A 40 13.72 7.49 9.95
CA ALA A 40 13.96 8.48 8.90
C ALA A 40 12.90 8.46 7.79
N LYS A 41 12.38 7.27 7.47
CA LYS A 41 11.32 7.07 6.47
C LYS A 41 9.92 7.41 7.00
N ASN A 42 9.77 7.58 8.33
CA ASN A 42 8.48 7.87 8.92
C ASN A 42 7.94 9.24 8.45
N PRO A 43 6.79 9.29 7.77
CA PRO A 43 6.19 10.53 7.25
C PRO A 43 5.88 11.56 8.34
N LEU A 44 5.73 11.11 9.59
CA LEU A 44 5.45 11.97 10.75
C LEU A 44 6.70 12.58 11.39
N ASN A 45 7.89 12.34 10.83
CA ASN A 45 9.14 12.88 11.36
C ASN A 45 9.35 14.35 10.99
N MET A 46 8.59 15.24 11.64
CA MET A 46 8.59 16.69 11.41
C MET A 46 9.89 17.40 11.83
N ARG A 47 10.72 16.79 12.70
CA ARG A 47 11.96 17.42 13.16
C ARG A 47 12.98 17.66 12.07
N ARG A 48 13.01 16.79 11.06
CA ARG A 48 13.88 16.95 9.89
C ARG A 48 13.33 17.94 8.86
N ALA A 49 12.02 18.12 8.80
CA ALA A 49 11.39 19.13 7.97
C ALA A 49 11.71 20.56 8.46
N ALA A 50 11.60 20.80 9.76
CA ALA A 50 11.90 22.12 10.35
C ALA A 50 13.39 22.56 10.24
N ALA A 51 14.34 21.59 10.27
CA ALA A 51 15.77 21.88 10.11
C ALA A 51 16.18 22.14 8.64
N ARG A 52 15.24 22.11 7.69
CA ARG A 52 15.47 22.14 6.25
C ARG A 52 14.61 23.15 5.51
N ALA A 53 14.06 24.13 6.23
CA ALA A 53 13.24 25.19 5.68
C ALA A 53 13.95 26.02 4.58
N ASP A 54 15.30 25.94 4.52
CA ASP A 54 16.13 26.67 3.54
C ASP A 54 16.42 25.89 2.25
N ILE A 55 16.00 24.60 2.14
CA ILE A 55 16.27 23.80 0.93
C ILE A 55 15.11 23.95 -0.03
N GLN A 56 15.39 24.43 -1.23
CA GLN A 56 14.43 24.39 -2.31
C GLN A 56 14.15 22.93 -2.71
N ARG A 57 12.95 22.45 -2.37
CA ARG A 57 12.53 21.08 -2.66
C ARG A 57 12.52 20.80 -4.17
N GLY A 58 13.08 19.65 -4.60
CA GLY A 58 13.13 19.25 -6.01
C GLY A 58 11.74 19.05 -6.62
N SER A 59 11.67 19.01 -7.94
CA SER A 59 10.42 18.84 -8.69
C SER A 59 10.04 17.36 -8.82
N ILE A 60 8.73 17.11 -8.92
CA ILE A 60 8.20 15.81 -9.36
C ILE A 60 7.81 15.96 -10.82
N LEU A 61 8.36 15.08 -11.66
CA LEU A 61 8.21 15.12 -13.12
C LEU A 61 7.46 13.88 -13.61
N ALA A 62 6.64 14.05 -14.64
CA ALA A 62 6.02 12.97 -15.39
C ALA A 62 7.04 12.27 -16.32
N ALA A 63 6.64 11.19 -16.97
CA ALA A 63 7.46 10.45 -17.93
C ALA A 63 7.96 11.30 -19.09
N ASP A 64 7.15 12.24 -19.55
CA ASP A 64 7.44 13.19 -20.63
C ASP A 64 8.17 14.47 -20.16
N GLY A 65 8.44 14.60 -18.85
CA GLY A 65 9.11 15.75 -18.26
C GLY A 65 8.18 16.90 -17.85
N GLN A 66 6.86 16.76 -18.00
CA GLN A 66 5.94 17.76 -17.45
C GLN A 66 6.04 17.81 -15.91
N ILE A 67 5.96 19.03 -15.37
CA ILE A 67 6.05 19.28 -13.92
C ILE A 67 4.73 18.91 -13.27
N LEU A 68 4.78 17.96 -12.33
CA LEU A 68 3.64 17.52 -11.52
C LEU A 68 3.59 18.20 -10.15
N ALA A 69 4.76 18.55 -9.62
CA ALA A 69 4.91 19.36 -8.42
C ALA A 69 6.23 20.14 -8.48
N GLU A 70 6.21 21.40 -8.07
CA GLU A 70 7.41 22.26 -8.02
C GLU A 70 7.36 23.22 -6.82
N THR A 71 8.53 23.69 -6.39
CA THR A 71 8.65 24.76 -5.41
C THR A 71 8.98 26.07 -6.14
N ARG A 72 8.12 27.07 -5.98
CA ARG A 72 8.32 28.41 -6.54
C ARG A 72 9.40 29.19 -5.80
N GLN A 73 9.78 30.35 -6.35
CA GLN A 73 10.79 31.24 -5.75
C GLN A 73 10.38 31.79 -4.38
N ASP A 74 9.06 31.91 -4.14
CA ASP A 74 8.50 32.33 -2.86
C ASP A 74 8.44 31.23 -1.80
N GLY A 75 8.96 30.03 -2.12
CA GLY A 75 8.96 28.85 -1.26
C GLY A 75 7.67 28.02 -1.32
N SER A 76 6.62 28.51 -1.99
CA SER A 76 5.34 27.77 -2.08
C SER A 76 5.47 26.51 -2.94
N ARG A 77 4.87 25.41 -2.46
CA ARG A 77 4.76 24.15 -3.21
C ARG A 77 3.50 24.17 -4.07
N VAL A 78 3.63 23.90 -5.38
CA VAL A 78 2.54 23.99 -6.34
C VAL A 78 2.37 22.70 -7.12
N TYR A 79 1.12 22.32 -7.34
CA TYR A 79 0.69 21.13 -8.06
C TYR A 79 -0.15 21.51 -9.27
N PRO A 80 0.46 21.67 -10.46
CA PRO A 80 -0.24 22.21 -11.64
C PRO A 80 -1.44 21.41 -12.13
N PHE A 81 -1.50 20.12 -11.80
CA PHE A 81 -2.57 19.21 -12.19
C PHE A 81 -3.66 19.03 -11.11
N GLY A 82 -3.48 19.62 -9.92
CA GLY A 82 -4.47 19.61 -8.84
C GLY A 82 -5.05 18.24 -8.55
N THR A 83 -6.36 18.13 -8.51
CA THR A 83 -7.11 16.91 -8.18
C THR A 83 -6.80 15.70 -9.08
N THR A 84 -6.39 15.96 -10.34
CA THR A 84 -6.13 14.89 -11.32
C THR A 84 -4.91 14.05 -10.98
N MET A 85 -3.90 14.64 -10.31
CA MET A 85 -2.61 13.99 -10.09
C MET A 85 -2.36 13.69 -8.60
N VAL A 86 -3.21 14.17 -7.69
CA VAL A 86 -2.95 14.06 -6.24
C VAL A 86 -2.84 12.63 -5.73
N ALA A 87 -3.52 11.66 -6.34
CA ALA A 87 -3.37 10.24 -5.99
C ALA A 87 -1.92 9.75 -6.21
N VAL A 88 -1.18 10.37 -7.13
CA VAL A 88 0.24 10.10 -7.42
C VAL A 88 1.14 11.00 -6.59
N THR A 89 1.04 12.32 -6.79
CA THR A 89 1.95 13.28 -6.15
C THR A 89 1.80 13.28 -4.63
N GLY A 90 0.57 13.10 -4.15
CA GLY A 90 0.24 13.40 -2.78
C GLY A 90 0.30 14.91 -2.54
N TYR A 91 0.69 15.27 -1.34
CA TYR A 91 0.88 16.65 -0.88
C TYR A 91 2.09 16.74 0.06
N ASN A 92 2.60 17.95 0.24
CA ASN A 92 3.59 18.30 1.24
C ASN A 92 3.08 19.49 2.04
N GLY A 93 2.68 19.26 3.29
CA GLY A 93 2.18 20.29 4.19
C GLY A 93 3.08 20.51 5.40
N GLU A 94 3.13 21.74 5.89
CA GLU A 94 3.99 22.12 7.01
C GLU A 94 3.53 21.49 8.33
N ASN A 95 2.21 21.44 8.55
CA ASN A 95 1.62 20.99 9.82
C ASN A 95 0.94 19.63 9.75
N ILE A 96 0.67 19.13 8.54
CA ILE A 96 -0.09 17.90 8.31
C ILE A 96 0.76 16.76 7.75
N GLY A 97 2.07 17.00 7.53
CA GLY A 97 2.98 16.02 6.96
C GLY A 97 2.88 15.90 5.45
N SER A 98 3.32 14.78 4.91
CA SER A 98 3.37 14.54 3.47
C SER A 98 2.78 13.18 3.11
N ALA A 99 2.19 13.05 1.94
CA ALA A 99 1.64 11.80 1.42
C ALA A 99 2.06 11.58 -0.04
N GLY A 100 1.76 10.39 -0.59
CA GLY A 100 2.11 10.04 -1.97
C GLY A 100 3.61 10.10 -2.23
N ILE A 101 4.00 10.46 -3.45
CA ILE A 101 5.42 10.62 -3.84
C ILE A 101 6.10 11.72 -3.03
N GLU A 102 5.39 12.79 -2.67
CA GLU A 102 5.93 13.81 -1.77
C GLU A 102 6.44 13.24 -0.45
N GLY A 103 5.69 12.33 0.15
CA GLY A 103 6.09 11.65 1.38
C GLY A 103 7.15 10.59 1.15
N HIS A 104 6.94 9.74 0.16
CA HIS A 104 7.80 8.59 -0.10
C HIS A 104 9.19 9.00 -0.60
N ALA A 105 9.25 9.89 -1.59
CA ALA A 105 10.50 10.40 -2.14
C ALA A 105 11.06 11.62 -1.38
N ASN A 106 10.58 11.88 -0.16
CA ASN A 106 10.92 13.06 0.61
C ASN A 106 12.44 13.28 0.76
N GLN A 107 13.20 12.22 0.97
CA GLN A 107 14.67 12.31 1.10
C GLN A 107 15.31 12.77 -0.21
N ALA A 108 14.92 12.19 -1.34
CA ALA A 108 15.41 12.59 -2.65
C ALA A 108 15.04 14.04 -2.97
N LEU A 109 13.78 14.40 -2.76
CA LEU A 109 13.26 15.75 -2.97
C LEU A 109 13.93 16.81 -2.08
N LEU A 110 14.57 16.41 -0.99
CA LEU A 110 15.39 17.27 -0.10
C LEU A 110 16.90 17.14 -0.38
N GLY A 111 17.33 16.43 -1.43
CA GLY A 111 18.72 16.27 -1.78
C GLY A 111 19.52 15.37 -0.84
N LEU A 112 18.83 14.53 -0.08
CA LEU A 112 19.47 13.60 0.85
C LEU A 112 19.69 12.26 0.16
N THR A 113 20.94 11.87 0.04
CA THR A 113 21.28 10.49 -0.34
C THR A 113 21.29 9.61 0.91
N ALA A 114 21.13 8.30 0.74
CA ALA A 114 21.21 7.33 1.83
C ALA A 114 22.55 7.42 2.58
N ASP A 115 23.64 7.74 1.87
CA ASP A 115 24.96 7.91 2.48
C ASP A 115 25.07 9.19 3.32
N MET A 116 24.41 10.27 2.90
CA MET A 116 24.36 11.53 3.66
C MET A 116 23.59 11.38 4.98
N SER A 117 22.55 10.54 5.02
CA SER A 117 21.79 10.29 6.26
C SER A 117 22.66 9.64 7.35
N ARG A 118 23.70 8.89 6.96
CA ARG A 118 24.66 8.25 7.88
C ARG A 118 25.70 9.22 8.46
N LEU A 119 25.90 10.37 7.82
CA LEU A 119 26.88 11.38 8.26
C LEU A 119 26.37 12.26 9.41
N GLY A 120 25.12 12.09 9.86
CA GLY A 120 24.55 12.85 10.98
C GLY A 120 24.70 14.36 10.79
N PRO A 121 25.22 15.10 11.79
CA PRO A 121 25.38 16.56 11.70
C PRO A 121 26.31 17.04 10.56
N LEU A 122 27.26 16.19 10.11
CA LEU A 122 28.16 16.52 9.00
C LEU A 122 27.43 16.58 7.66
N SER A 123 26.26 15.96 7.53
CA SER A 123 25.44 16.05 6.33
C SER A 123 25.04 17.49 5.97
N GLN A 124 24.92 18.36 6.96
CA GLN A 124 24.56 19.77 6.77
C GLN A 124 25.67 20.57 6.03
N LEU A 125 26.93 20.16 6.16
CA LEU A 125 28.06 20.79 5.48
C LEU A 125 28.18 20.40 3.99
N LEU A 126 27.52 19.31 3.58
CA LEU A 126 27.56 18.77 2.23
C LEU A 126 26.22 18.95 1.49
N GLN A 127 25.28 19.65 2.10
CA GLN A 127 23.91 19.78 1.60
C GLN A 127 23.85 20.78 0.43
N SER A 128 23.16 20.38 -0.65
CA SER A 128 22.81 21.27 -1.76
C SER A 128 21.69 22.23 -1.34
N GLU A 129 21.72 23.45 -1.86
CA GLU A 129 20.63 24.44 -1.69
C GLU A 129 19.32 23.97 -2.37
N ARG A 130 19.40 23.00 -3.29
CA ARG A 130 18.27 22.44 -4.02
C ARG A 130 18.27 20.90 -3.90
N GLY A 131 17.07 20.35 -3.68
CA GLY A 131 16.83 18.91 -3.70
C GLY A 131 16.85 18.31 -5.12
N ASN A 132 16.81 16.98 -5.19
CA ASN A 132 16.81 16.25 -6.45
C ASN A 132 15.41 16.20 -7.07
N ASP A 133 15.32 16.29 -8.38
CA ASP A 133 14.09 16.04 -9.10
C ASP A 133 13.78 14.55 -9.14
N VAL A 134 12.51 14.18 -9.02
CA VAL A 134 12.02 12.79 -9.08
C VAL A 134 11.20 12.62 -10.35
N LYS A 135 11.65 11.76 -11.26
CA LYS A 135 10.95 11.45 -12.51
C LYS A 135 10.15 10.17 -12.36
N LEU A 136 8.84 10.25 -12.66
CA LEU A 136 7.89 9.16 -12.59
C LEU A 136 7.63 8.52 -13.95
N THR A 137 7.03 7.34 -13.94
CA THR A 137 6.56 6.63 -15.15
C THR A 137 5.16 7.08 -15.59
N ILE A 138 4.52 7.95 -14.82
CA ILE A 138 3.16 8.47 -15.09
C ILE A 138 3.13 9.23 -16.41
N GLU A 139 2.16 8.88 -17.24
CA GLU A 139 1.86 9.57 -18.50
C GLU A 139 0.67 10.51 -18.31
N PRO A 140 0.86 11.84 -18.42
CA PRO A 140 -0.21 12.81 -18.15
C PRO A 140 -1.46 12.63 -19.02
N ALA A 141 -1.30 12.15 -20.25
CA ALA A 141 -2.43 11.88 -21.14
C ALA A 141 -3.25 10.68 -20.64
N ALA A 142 -2.59 9.58 -20.25
CA ALA A 142 -3.25 8.40 -19.67
C ALA A 142 -3.92 8.74 -18.34
N GLN A 143 -3.26 9.53 -17.50
CA GLN A 143 -3.80 9.99 -16.22
C GLN A 143 -5.08 10.81 -16.39
N LYS A 144 -5.09 11.78 -17.31
CA LYS A 144 -6.27 12.59 -17.63
C LYS A 144 -7.41 11.75 -18.17
N ALA A 145 -7.12 10.80 -19.08
CA ALA A 145 -8.12 9.89 -19.63
C ALA A 145 -8.73 9.00 -18.53
N ALA A 146 -7.90 8.44 -17.64
CA ALA A 146 -8.35 7.64 -16.51
C ALA A 146 -9.21 8.45 -15.53
N ALA A 147 -8.81 9.69 -15.21
CA ALA A 147 -9.57 10.58 -14.34
C ALA A 147 -10.93 10.94 -14.97
N ALA A 148 -10.96 11.27 -16.24
CA ALA A 148 -12.19 11.56 -16.96
C ALA A 148 -13.12 10.34 -17.05
N ALA A 149 -12.56 9.15 -17.28
CA ALA A 149 -13.32 7.91 -17.34
C ALA A 149 -13.91 7.52 -15.97
N LEU A 150 -13.19 7.74 -14.88
CA LEU A 150 -13.71 7.51 -13.51
C LEU A 150 -14.79 8.53 -13.16
N GLY A 151 -14.56 9.81 -13.47
CA GLY A 151 -15.47 10.91 -13.13
C GLY A 151 -15.68 11.01 -11.62
N GLU A 152 -16.92 11.27 -11.21
CA GLU A 152 -17.30 11.40 -9.78
C GLU A 152 -17.59 10.05 -9.09
N ARG A 153 -17.43 8.93 -9.80
CA ARG A 153 -17.67 7.61 -9.20
C ARG A 153 -16.64 7.31 -8.12
N ARG A 154 -17.08 6.86 -6.98
CA ARG A 154 -16.22 6.40 -5.88
C ARG A 154 -15.44 5.15 -6.31
N GLY A 155 -14.11 5.24 -6.35
CA GLY A 155 -13.25 4.13 -6.79
C GLY A 155 -11.84 4.56 -7.16
N ALA A 156 -11.15 3.69 -7.89
CA ALA A 156 -9.81 3.95 -8.38
C ALA A 156 -9.62 3.38 -9.79
N VAL A 157 -8.67 3.94 -10.53
CA VAL A 157 -8.17 3.41 -11.80
C VAL A 157 -6.66 3.34 -11.72
N VAL A 158 -6.09 2.18 -12.06
CA VAL A 158 -4.64 1.98 -12.19
C VAL A 158 -4.35 1.38 -13.56
N ALA A 159 -3.47 2.02 -14.32
CA ALA A 159 -2.97 1.51 -15.59
C ALA A 159 -1.48 1.16 -15.46
N LEU A 160 -1.13 -0.06 -15.85
CA LEU A 160 0.22 -0.60 -15.78
C LEU A 160 0.71 -1.00 -17.17
N ASP A 161 2.00 -0.79 -17.45
CA ASP A 161 2.66 -1.48 -18.55
C ASP A 161 2.83 -2.96 -18.16
N ALA A 162 2.20 -3.85 -18.91
CA ALA A 162 2.17 -5.26 -18.59
C ALA A 162 3.54 -5.97 -18.67
N ARG A 163 4.52 -5.37 -19.35
CA ARG A 163 5.87 -5.93 -19.52
C ARG A 163 6.83 -5.50 -18.43
N THR A 164 6.67 -4.28 -17.95
CA THR A 164 7.62 -3.66 -17.01
C THR A 164 7.05 -3.51 -15.60
N GLY A 165 5.72 -3.51 -15.45
CA GLY A 165 5.03 -3.18 -14.22
C GLY A 165 4.98 -1.67 -13.94
N ALA A 166 5.49 -0.82 -14.85
CA ALA A 166 5.48 0.63 -14.67
C ALA A 166 4.06 1.16 -14.56
N VAL A 167 3.82 2.03 -13.57
CA VAL A 167 2.53 2.70 -13.38
C VAL A 167 2.41 3.87 -14.37
N LEU A 168 1.49 3.77 -15.32
CA LEU A 168 1.25 4.79 -16.34
C LEU A 168 0.19 5.79 -15.90
N ALA A 169 -0.80 5.35 -15.12
CA ALA A 169 -1.81 6.19 -14.51
C ALA A 169 -2.29 5.61 -13.19
N MET A 170 -2.61 6.48 -12.23
CA MET A 170 -3.19 6.11 -10.94
C MET A 170 -4.13 7.20 -10.46
N VAL A 171 -5.42 6.89 -10.38
CA VAL A 171 -6.50 7.80 -10.00
C VAL A 171 -7.26 7.25 -8.80
N SER A 172 -7.64 8.13 -7.89
CA SER A 172 -8.54 7.85 -6.77
C SER A 172 -9.64 8.89 -6.72
N SER A 173 -10.88 8.46 -6.51
CA SER A 173 -12.05 9.34 -6.39
C SER A 173 -12.93 8.90 -5.20
N PRO A 174 -13.53 9.80 -4.42
CA PRO A 174 -13.35 11.26 -4.51
C PRO A 174 -11.92 11.71 -4.24
N SER A 175 -11.59 12.92 -4.67
CA SER A 175 -10.25 13.50 -4.65
C SER A 175 -10.28 14.89 -4.01
N TYR A 176 -9.13 15.53 -3.87
CA TYR A 176 -8.96 16.87 -3.31
C TYR A 176 -7.86 17.62 -4.04
N ASP A 177 -7.88 18.96 -3.95
CA ASP A 177 -6.77 19.77 -4.48
C ASP A 177 -5.64 19.84 -3.46
N PRO A 178 -4.41 19.37 -3.78
CA PRO A 178 -3.28 19.44 -2.87
C PRO A 178 -2.78 20.87 -2.64
N ASN A 179 -3.12 21.82 -3.51
CA ASN A 179 -2.75 23.23 -3.33
C ASN A 179 -3.46 23.88 -2.14
N ASP A 180 -4.65 23.40 -1.77
CA ASP A 180 -5.48 23.92 -0.70
C ASP A 180 -5.55 23.00 0.53
N ILE A 181 -4.71 21.96 0.60
CA ILE A 181 -4.83 20.87 1.56
C ILE A 181 -4.75 21.37 3.01
N GLU A 182 -3.87 22.30 3.33
CA GLU A 182 -3.68 22.76 4.72
C GLU A 182 -4.91 23.51 5.23
N SER A 183 -5.47 24.41 4.42
CA SER A 183 -6.67 25.17 4.79
C SER A 183 -7.91 24.29 4.91
N ASN A 184 -7.99 23.21 4.12
CA ASN A 184 -9.14 22.31 4.03
C ASN A 184 -8.99 21.01 4.83
N TRP A 185 -7.85 20.79 5.50
CA TRP A 185 -7.54 19.51 6.18
C TRP A 185 -8.65 19.03 7.11
N LYS A 186 -9.13 19.91 7.99
CA LYS A 186 -10.17 19.57 8.97
C LYS A 186 -11.49 19.18 8.30
N ALA A 187 -11.83 19.85 7.21
CA ALA A 187 -13.04 19.54 6.45
C ALA A 187 -12.90 18.20 5.71
N LEU A 188 -11.76 18.00 5.02
CA LEU A 188 -11.50 16.78 4.25
C LEU A 188 -11.36 15.53 5.13
N SER A 189 -10.72 15.66 6.30
CA SER A 189 -10.51 14.52 7.23
C SER A 189 -11.79 14.05 7.91
N GLY A 190 -12.83 14.90 7.96
CA GLY A 190 -14.13 14.57 8.54
C GLY A 190 -15.20 14.12 7.53
N GLN A 191 -14.89 14.05 6.24
CA GLN A 191 -15.86 13.66 5.21
C GLN A 191 -16.07 12.14 5.19
N GLU A 192 -17.34 11.72 5.14
CA GLU A 192 -17.73 10.29 5.06
C GLU A 192 -17.18 9.60 3.81
N ASP A 193 -17.04 10.34 2.70
CA ASP A 193 -16.52 9.84 1.45
C ASP A 193 -15.00 9.60 1.46
N SER A 194 -14.31 10.02 2.54
CA SER A 194 -12.88 9.83 2.75
C SER A 194 -12.04 10.24 1.51
N PRO A 195 -12.03 11.51 1.11
CA PRO A 195 -11.30 11.97 -0.09
C PRO A 195 -9.77 11.86 0.07
N LEU A 196 -9.27 11.87 1.31
CA LEU A 196 -7.84 11.71 1.62
C LEU A 196 -7.36 10.26 1.43
N LEU A 197 -8.27 9.28 1.38
CA LEU A 197 -7.92 7.89 1.15
C LEU A 197 -7.52 7.68 -0.31
N ASN A 198 -6.27 7.32 -0.56
CA ASN A 198 -5.84 6.88 -1.88
C ASN A 198 -6.31 5.44 -2.15
N ARG A 199 -7.48 5.32 -2.78
CA ARG A 199 -8.13 4.04 -3.04
C ARG A 199 -7.34 3.11 -3.95
N ALA A 200 -6.43 3.65 -4.75
CA ALA A 200 -5.60 2.86 -5.64
C ALA A 200 -4.57 2.00 -4.89
N VAL A 201 -4.06 2.49 -3.75
CA VAL A 201 -2.97 1.84 -3.00
C VAL A 201 -3.33 1.51 -1.55
N GLN A 202 -4.37 2.14 -1.00
CA GLN A 202 -4.81 1.93 0.37
C GLN A 202 -6.19 1.25 0.46
N GLY A 203 -6.97 1.25 -0.63
CA GLY A 203 -8.26 0.59 -0.70
C GLY A 203 -8.10 -0.92 -0.75
N LEU A 204 -8.79 -1.63 0.16
CA LEU A 204 -8.87 -3.08 0.17
C LEU A 204 -10.25 -3.51 -0.28
N TYR A 205 -10.32 -4.17 -1.41
CA TYR A 205 -11.58 -4.58 -2.04
C TYR A 205 -11.62 -6.10 -2.20
N PRO A 206 -12.78 -6.76 -2.02
CA PRO A 206 -12.93 -8.16 -2.38
C PRO A 206 -12.71 -8.30 -3.89
N PRO A 207 -11.81 -9.20 -4.32
CA PRO A 207 -11.44 -9.31 -5.73
C PRO A 207 -12.57 -9.84 -6.62
N GLY A 208 -13.54 -10.55 -6.04
CA GLY A 208 -14.60 -11.20 -6.78
C GLY A 208 -14.06 -12.15 -7.84
N SER A 209 -14.75 -12.26 -8.95
CA SER A 209 -14.40 -13.21 -10.03
C SER A 209 -13.04 -12.98 -10.69
N THR A 210 -12.38 -11.84 -10.48
CA THR A 210 -11.02 -11.62 -11.01
C THR A 210 -10.02 -12.60 -10.44
N ILE A 211 -10.24 -13.12 -9.23
CA ILE A 211 -9.37 -14.12 -8.59
C ILE A 211 -9.41 -15.49 -9.28
N LYS A 212 -10.45 -15.79 -10.05
CA LYS A 212 -10.64 -17.10 -10.69
C LYS A 212 -9.50 -17.46 -11.64
N ALA A 213 -8.91 -16.47 -12.33
CA ALA A 213 -7.72 -16.70 -13.15
C ALA A 213 -6.54 -17.22 -12.34
N MET A 214 -6.31 -16.62 -11.13
CA MET A 214 -5.29 -17.06 -10.19
C MET A 214 -5.59 -18.48 -9.66
N ILE A 215 -6.85 -18.77 -9.34
CA ILE A 215 -7.25 -20.09 -8.85
C ILE A 215 -7.11 -21.14 -9.94
N ALA A 216 -7.45 -20.83 -11.21
CA ALA A 216 -7.25 -21.73 -12.35
C ALA A 216 -5.77 -22.09 -12.54
N ASP A 217 -4.89 -21.08 -12.53
CA ASP A 217 -3.45 -21.26 -12.63
C ASP A 217 -2.91 -22.12 -11.48
N ALA A 218 -3.33 -21.84 -10.25
CA ALA A 218 -2.91 -22.60 -9.08
C ALA A 218 -3.41 -24.04 -9.11
N ALA A 219 -4.67 -24.28 -9.48
CA ALA A 219 -5.25 -25.61 -9.55
C ALA A 219 -4.57 -26.48 -10.62
N LEU A 220 -4.21 -25.91 -11.77
CA LEU A 220 -3.42 -26.59 -12.80
C LEU A 220 -2.01 -26.89 -12.32
N THR A 221 -1.32 -25.90 -11.75
CA THR A 221 0.08 -26.04 -11.29
C THR A 221 0.22 -27.07 -10.18
N ASP A 222 -0.74 -27.11 -9.25
CA ASP A 222 -0.72 -28.05 -8.11
C ASP A 222 -1.43 -29.39 -8.40
N GLY A 223 -1.80 -29.65 -9.66
CA GLY A 223 -2.39 -30.90 -10.11
C GLY A 223 -3.77 -31.20 -9.51
N VAL A 224 -4.53 -30.19 -9.13
CA VAL A 224 -5.89 -30.34 -8.59
C VAL A 224 -6.91 -30.57 -9.69
N THR A 225 -6.62 -30.06 -10.88
CA THR A 225 -7.39 -30.22 -12.11
C THR A 225 -6.46 -30.28 -13.33
N ASN A 226 -7.02 -30.52 -14.49
CA ASN A 226 -6.34 -30.46 -15.78
C ASN A 226 -7.27 -29.83 -16.85
N THR A 227 -6.72 -29.52 -18.01
CA THR A 227 -7.45 -28.82 -19.08
C THR A 227 -8.55 -29.63 -19.74
N SER A 228 -8.58 -30.97 -19.56
CA SER A 228 -9.58 -31.86 -20.13
C SER A 228 -10.66 -32.30 -19.13
N GLU A 229 -10.53 -31.91 -17.86
CA GLU A 229 -11.55 -32.21 -16.88
C GLU A 229 -12.82 -31.40 -17.15
N VAL A 230 -13.96 -32.06 -17.02
CA VAL A 230 -15.28 -31.46 -17.22
C VAL A 230 -16.00 -31.36 -15.87
N PHE A 231 -16.56 -30.20 -15.61
CA PHE A 231 -17.34 -29.90 -14.42
C PHE A 231 -18.82 -29.77 -14.78
N ASP A 232 -19.69 -30.26 -13.92
CA ASP A 232 -21.13 -30.07 -14.05
C ASP A 232 -21.51 -28.76 -13.31
N CYS A 233 -21.95 -27.76 -14.08
CA CYS A 233 -22.32 -26.43 -13.62
C CYS A 233 -23.84 -26.26 -13.69
N ASP A 234 -24.55 -26.91 -12.78
CA ASP A 234 -26.02 -26.99 -12.70
C ASP A 234 -26.64 -25.82 -11.89
N GLY A 235 -25.86 -24.81 -11.61
CA GLY A 235 -26.28 -23.53 -10.98
C GLY A 235 -26.20 -23.50 -9.46
N VAL A 236 -25.98 -24.64 -8.78
CA VAL A 236 -25.91 -24.72 -7.32
C VAL A 236 -24.81 -25.68 -6.87
N LEU A 237 -23.95 -25.22 -5.96
CA LEU A 237 -22.93 -26.04 -5.32
C LEU A 237 -23.26 -26.20 -3.84
N ASP A 238 -23.45 -27.42 -3.37
CA ASP A 238 -23.51 -27.72 -1.94
C ASP A 238 -22.10 -27.68 -1.34
N VAL A 239 -21.89 -26.83 -0.37
CA VAL A 239 -20.63 -26.68 0.35
C VAL A 239 -20.63 -27.30 1.74
N GLY A 240 -21.71 -28.03 2.06
CA GLY A 240 -21.92 -28.67 3.36
C GLY A 240 -22.59 -27.78 4.40
N GLY A 241 -23.04 -28.41 5.51
CA GLY A 241 -23.68 -27.66 6.62
C GLY A 241 -25.01 -26.99 6.25
N GLY A 242 -25.64 -27.38 5.15
CA GLY A 242 -26.87 -26.74 4.63
C GLY A 242 -26.64 -25.44 3.86
N HIS A 243 -25.39 -25.11 3.54
CA HIS A 243 -25.01 -23.91 2.79
C HIS A 243 -24.74 -24.23 1.31
N THR A 244 -25.11 -23.30 0.44
CA THR A 244 -24.91 -23.45 -1.01
C THR A 244 -24.29 -22.19 -1.61
N ILE A 245 -23.46 -22.37 -2.66
CA ILE A 245 -23.06 -21.30 -3.57
C ILE A 245 -23.91 -21.42 -4.83
N ARG A 246 -24.28 -20.28 -5.40
CA ARG A 246 -25.10 -20.19 -6.61
C ARG A 246 -24.37 -19.44 -7.70
N GLU A 247 -24.73 -19.75 -8.95
CA GLU A 247 -24.37 -18.90 -10.07
C GLU A 247 -25.07 -17.54 -10.01
N SER A 248 -24.43 -16.55 -10.62
CA SER A 248 -25.00 -15.22 -10.76
C SER A 248 -26.30 -15.31 -11.58
N HIS A 249 -27.32 -14.57 -11.15
CA HIS A 249 -28.61 -14.51 -11.85
C HIS A 249 -29.32 -15.85 -12.07
N GLY A 250 -28.90 -16.92 -11.40
CA GLY A 250 -29.50 -18.26 -11.55
C GLY A 250 -29.12 -18.97 -12.86
N GLU A 251 -27.99 -18.60 -13.45
CA GLU A 251 -27.47 -19.19 -14.67
C GLU A 251 -27.11 -20.68 -14.46
N VAL A 252 -27.18 -21.45 -15.54
CA VAL A 252 -26.76 -22.86 -15.60
C VAL A 252 -25.90 -23.04 -16.84
N HIS A 253 -24.60 -23.31 -16.65
CA HIS A 253 -23.64 -23.41 -17.75
C HIS A 253 -23.56 -24.87 -18.32
N GLY A 254 -24.16 -25.85 -17.62
CA GLY A 254 -24.10 -27.25 -17.98
C GLY A 254 -22.70 -27.84 -17.81
N ARG A 255 -22.29 -28.70 -18.74
CA ARG A 255 -20.98 -29.35 -18.69
C ARG A 255 -19.93 -28.46 -19.31
N VAL A 256 -18.98 -27.98 -18.49
CA VAL A 256 -17.93 -27.03 -18.86
C VAL A 256 -16.55 -27.62 -18.57
N ASP A 257 -15.59 -27.39 -19.47
CA ASP A 257 -14.18 -27.56 -19.14
C ASP A 257 -13.63 -26.30 -18.39
N LEU A 258 -12.36 -26.36 -17.96
CA LEU A 258 -11.77 -25.27 -17.23
C LEU A 258 -11.73 -23.97 -18.05
N ARG A 259 -11.50 -24.02 -19.35
CA ARG A 259 -11.49 -22.85 -20.25
C ARG A 259 -12.87 -22.19 -20.30
N GLN A 260 -13.90 -22.98 -20.50
CA GLN A 260 -15.28 -22.53 -20.52
C GLN A 260 -15.67 -21.96 -19.15
N ALA A 261 -15.28 -22.62 -18.05
CA ALA A 261 -15.53 -22.15 -16.69
C ALA A 261 -14.90 -20.77 -16.40
N VAL A 262 -13.70 -20.49 -16.95
CA VAL A 262 -13.09 -19.15 -16.86
C VAL A 262 -13.87 -18.14 -17.71
N THR A 263 -14.25 -18.50 -18.93
CA THR A 263 -14.98 -17.64 -19.87
C THR A 263 -16.34 -17.23 -19.31
N GLU A 264 -17.10 -18.20 -18.78
CA GLU A 264 -18.44 -17.99 -18.19
C GLU A 264 -18.37 -17.49 -16.73
N SER A 265 -17.16 -17.44 -16.17
CA SER A 265 -16.97 -17.07 -14.75
C SER A 265 -17.75 -17.97 -13.78
N CYS A 266 -17.77 -19.29 -14.03
CA CYS A 266 -18.58 -20.28 -13.30
C CYS A 266 -18.21 -20.36 -11.82
N ASN A 267 -19.13 -20.00 -10.92
CA ASN A 267 -18.94 -20.07 -9.48
C ASN A 267 -18.84 -21.52 -8.97
N ILE A 268 -19.61 -22.42 -9.60
CA ILE A 268 -19.67 -23.84 -9.21
C ILE A 268 -18.31 -24.50 -9.42
N THR A 269 -17.73 -24.33 -10.62
CA THR A 269 -16.40 -24.88 -10.93
C THR A 269 -15.34 -24.34 -9.99
N PHE A 270 -15.27 -23.00 -9.80
CA PHE A 270 -14.24 -22.40 -8.95
C PHE A 270 -14.44 -22.64 -7.47
N GLY A 271 -15.69 -22.70 -6.99
CA GLY A 271 -16.00 -23.13 -5.62
C GLY A 271 -15.55 -24.59 -5.39
N THR A 272 -15.84 -25.48 -6.35
CA THR A 272 -15.38 -26.87 -6.30
C THR A 272 -13.85 -26.98 -6.26
N LEU A 273 -13.15 -26.21 -7.11
CA LEU A 273 -11.68 -26.16 -7.10
C LEU A 273 -11.15 -25.64 -5.76
N GLY A 274 -11.78 -24.63 -5.17
CA GLY A 274 -11.40 -24.12 -3.84
C GLY A 274 -11.48 -25.19 -2.77
N MET A 275 -12.58 -25.93 -2.72
CA MET A 275 -12.77 -27.03 -1.77
C MET A 275 -11.78 -28.19 -1.99
N ARG A 276 -11.41 -28.49 -3.24
CA ARG A 276 -10.40 -29.50 -3.59
C ARG A 276 -8.98 -29.07 -3.26
N MET A 277 -8.66 -27.80 -3.45
CA MET A 277 -7.37 -27.21 -3.08
C MET A 277 -7.16 -27.23 -1.57
N GLY A 278 -8.20 -26.97 -0.82
CA GLY A 278 -8.12 -26.85 0.63
C GLY A 278 -7.21 -25.70 1.09
N ASP A 279 -7.07 -25.53 2.39
CA ASP A 279 -6.35 -24.43 3.01
C ASP A 279 -4.91 -24.27 2.53
N GLU A 280 -4.15 -25.36 2.50
CA GLU A 280 -2.72 -25.34 2.18
C GLU A 280 -2.44 -24.85 0.75
N LYS A 281 -3.15 -25.40 -0.24
CA LYS A 281 -2.94 -25.01 -1.65
C LYS A 281 -3.50 -23.60 -1.93
N LEU A 282 -4.63 -23.24 -1.30
CA LEU A 282 -5.15 -21.89 -1.38
C LEU A 282 -4.15 -20.88 -0.80
N LYS A 283 -3.64 -21.11 0.41
CA LYS A 283 -2.60 -20.27 1.04
C LYS A 283 -1.39 -20.10 0.13
N LYS A 284 -0.89 -21.22 -0.43
CA LYS A 284 0.25 -21.21 -1.36
C LYS A 284 -0.06 -20.37 -2.61
N ALA A 285 -1.26 -20.50 -3.18
CA ALA A 285 -1.70 -19.73 -4.33
C ALA A 285 -1.71 -18.24 -4.02
N PHE A 286 -2.37 -17.82 -2.95
CA PHE A 286 -2.45 -16.43 -2.53
C PHE A 286 -1.05 -15.83 -2.27
N SER A 287 -0.19 -16.55 -1.55
CA SER A 287 1.19 -16.11 -1.29
C SER A 287 2.02 -15.95 -2.57
N ARG A 288 1.85 -16.86 -3.55
CA ARG A 288 2.53 -16.79 -4.86
C ARG A 288 2.14 -15.54 -5.64
N PHE A 289 0.89 -15.11 -5.54
CA PHE A 289 0.37 -13.90 -6.19
C PHE A 289 0.55 -12.64 -5.34
N GLY A 290 1.34 -12.69 -4.28
CA GLY A 290 1.77 -11.51 -3.52
C GLY A 290 0.78 -11.02 -2.47
N PHE A 291 -0.26 -11.79 -2.15
CA PHE A 291 -1.12 -11.44 -1.01
C PHE A 291 -0.36 -11.54 0.31
N ASP A 292 -0.76 -10.74 1.28
CA ASP A 292 -0.20 -10.66 2.63
C ASP A 292 1.30 -10.32 2.68
N ARG A 293 1.81 -9.63 1.68
CA ARG A 293 3.15 -9.03 1.71
C ARG A 293 3.13 -7.59 1.21
N GLU A 294 4.11 -6.83 1.61
CA GLU A 294 4.34 -5.50 1.06
C GLU A 294 4.81 -5.63 -0.39
N ILE A 295 4.22 -4.83 -1.26
CA ILE A 295 4.54 -4.79 -2.70
C ILE A 295 4.92 -3.36 -3.04
N GLY A 296 6.12 -3.19 -3.62
CA GLY A 296 6.66 -1.90 -4.05
C GLY A 296 7.24 -1.08 -2.90
N ASP A 297 8.36 -0.42 -3.21
CA ASP A 297 9.07 0.48 -2.29
C ASP A 297 8.86 1.94 -2.67
N GLU A 298 8.14 2.22 -3.77
CA GLU A 298 8.08 3.54 -4.40
C GLU A 298 6.84 4.34 -3.98
N ILE A 299 5.84 3.70 -3.41
CA ILE A 299 4.65 4.33 -2.84
C ILE A 299 4.11 3.48 -1.69
N LEU A 300 3.65 4.13 -0.63
CA LEU A 300 3.09 3.43 0.51
C LEU A 300 1.78 2.73 0.12
N MET A 301 1.81 1.40 0.10
CA MET A 301 0.65 0.55 -0.20
C MET A 301 0.17 -0.17 1.05
N THR A 302 -1.14 -0.29 1.18
CA THR A 302 -1.72 -1.14 2.22
C THR A 302 -1.59 -2.60 1.82
N LYS A 303 -1.07 -3.41 2.73
CA LYS A 303 -0.91 -4.84 2.58
C LYS A 303 -2.26 -5.53 2.33
N SER A 304 -2.35 -6.35 1.29
CA SER A 304 -3.53 -7.17 1.04
C SER A 304 -3.73 -8.21 2.13
N HIS A 305 -4.99 -8.55 2.41
CA HIS A 305 -5.32 -9.59 3.37
C HIS A 305 -5.90 -10.82 2.67
N PHE A 306 -5.67 -11.98 3.25
CA PHE A 306 -6.36 -13.23 2.94
C PHE A 306 -6.87 -13.90 4.23
N PRO A 307 -7.80 -14.87 4.11
CA PRO A 307 -8.33 -15.57 5.28
C PRO A 307 -7.24 -16.27 6.10
N ASP A 308 -7.53 -16.48 7.38
CA ASP A 308 -6.67 -17.34 8.22
C ASP A 308 -6.81 -18.81 7.77
N PHE A 309 -5.90 -19.22 6.88
CA PHE A 309 -5.84 -20.57 6.37
C PHE A 309 -5.42 -21.55 7.48
N GLY A 310 -6.10 -22.67 7.58
CA GLY A 310 -5.95 -23.69 8.59
C GLY A 310 -7.23 -23.92 9.40
N THR A 311 -8.21 -23.02 9.27
CA THR A 311 -9.49 -23.08 9.98
C THR A 311 -10.71 -22.95 9.05
N LEU A 312 -10.50 -22.88 7.72
CA LEU A 312 -11.58 -22.64 6.77
C LEU A 312 -12.50 -23.84 6.64
N SER A 313 -13.79 -23.60 6.74
CA SER A 313 -14.81 -24.57 6.30
C SER A 313 -14.79 -24.78 4.78
N LYS A 314 -15.43 -25.82 4.30
CA LYS A 314 -15.60 -26.05 2.85
C LYS A 314 -16.31 -24.88 2.16
N GLY A 315 -17.28 -24.27 2.84
CA GLY A 315 -17.94 -23.05 2.35
C GLY A 315 -16.98 -21.87 2.24
N ASP A 316 -16.12 -21.66 3.24
CA ASP A 316 -15.14 -20.57 3.20
C ASP A 316 -14.08 -20.79 2.12
N GLN A 317 -13.60 -22.04 1.95
CA GLN A 317 -12.68 -22.41 0.86
C GLN A 317 -13.30 -22.09 -0.52
N ALA A 318 -14.55 -22.46 -0.71
CA ALA A 318 -15.27 -22.19 -1.95
C ALA A 318 -15.52 -20.68 -2.16
N GLN A 319 -15.94 -19.95 -1.12
CA GLN A 319 -16.10 -18.50 -1.15
C GLN A 319 -14.77 -17.77 -1.44
N THR A 320 -13.69 -18.24 -0.84
CA THR A 320 -12.33 -17.72 -1.08
C THR A 320 -11.92 -17.86 -2.53
N ALA A 321 -12.21 -19.03 -3.14
CA ALA A 321 -11.84 -19.30 -4.53
C ALA A 321 -12.66 -18.51 -5.57
N ILE A 322 -13.81 -17.97 -5.18
CA ILE A 322 -14.61 -17.05 -6.02
C ILE A 322 -14.44 -15.57 -5.63
N GLY A 323 -13.52 -15.29 -4.68
CA GLY A 323 -13.17 -13.92 -4.27
C GLY A 323 -14.22 -13.18 -3.45
N GLN A 324 -15.10 -13.92 -2.76
CA GLN A 324 -16.20 -13.35 -1.96
C GLN A 324 -16.10 -13.63 -0.46
N SER A 325 -14.99 -14.18 0.02
CA SER A 325 -14.78 -14.37 1.45
C SER A 325 -14.77 -13.02 2.17
N ALA A 326 -15.46 -12.95 3.31
CA ALA A 326 -15.54 -11.73 4.15
C ALA A 326 -14.18 -11.25 4.66
N GLN A 327 -13.15 -12.08 4.58
CA GLN A 327 -11.80 -11.80 5.08
C GLN A 327 -10.81 -11.39 3.98
N ILE A 328 -11.20 -11.41 2.69
CA ILE A 328 -10.34 -10.99 1.59
C ILE A 328 -10.55 -9.51 1.32
N GLY A 329 -9.51 -8.71 1.44
CA GLY A 329 -9.44 -7.36 0.92
C GLY A 329 -10.32 -6.32 1.60
N ARG A 330 -10.73 -6.47 2.85
CA ARG A 330 -11.55 -5.46 3.52
C ARG A 330 -10.75 -4.18 3.78
N ALA A 331 -11.19 -3.08 3.12
CA ALA A 331 -10.98 -1.75 3.68
C ALA A 331 -11.92 -1.61 4.88
N HIS A 332 -11.40 -1.16 6.02
CA HIS A 332 -12.27 -0.64 7.07
C HIS A 332 -12.89 0.66 6.57
N VAL A 333 -14.19 0.66 6.39
CA VAL A 333 -15.00 1.86 6.24
C VAL A 333 -15.12 2.49 7.61
#